data_2de148f6e22aded551c5d59a5c3acc18
#
_entry.id   2de148f6e22aded551c5d59a5c3acc18
#
_cell.length_a   1.000
_cell.length_b   1.000
_cell.length_c   1.000
_cell.angle_alpha   90.00
_cell.angle_beta   90.00
_cell.angle_gamma   90.00
#
_symmetry.space_group_name_H-M   'P 1'
#
loop_
_entity.id
_entity.type
_entity.pdbx_description
1 polymer ?
#
loop_
_entity_poly.entity_id
_entity_poly.type
_entity_poly.pdbx_seq_one_letter_code
_entity_poly.pdbx_strand_id
1 'polypeptide(L)'
;MPSTYLAMIDDELLTLAPRDRTRLRIFSSPAWLRQAPADFTRLVLPYDERLESTSFAGTRNDFPQRALRHFVETLQAHTLGLDEARVVVNAAMSKQVVRTLPERQKRSDDEIQALLRLHWLANEGSSSRLLRVLRDDLLVKCEQSRFKGLWRSMRDEMKSNRL
;
A
#
# COMPACT_ATOMS: atom_id res chain seq x y z
N MET A 1 -3.79 8.88 6.63
CA MET A 1 -3.05 8.97 7.90
C MET A 1 -2.88 7.58 8.47
N PRO A 2 -1.74 7.27 9.11
CA PRO A 2 -1.59 6.06 9.91
C PRO A 2 -2.59 6.08 11.07
N SER A 3 -3.08 4.90 11.46
CA SER A 3 -4.08 4.74 12.54
C SER A 3 -3.67 5.41 13.86
N THR A 4 -2.38 5.39 14.17
CA THR A 4 -1.81 5.98 15.38
C THR A 4 -2.02 7.50 15.47
N TYR A 5 -1.86 8.23 14.36
CA TYR A 5 -2.07 9.69 14.36
C TYR A 5 -3.53 10.09 14.51
N LEU A 6 -4.45 9.31 13.93
CA LEU A 6 -5.86 9.58 14.09
C LEU A 6 -6.31 9.35 15.53
N ALA A 7 -5.82 8.30 16.20
CA ALA A 7 -6.08 8.07 17.61
C ALA A 7 -5.56 9.18 18.53
N MET A 8 -4.51 9.91 18.13
CA MET A 8 -3.98 11.04 18.91
C MET A 8 -4.82 12.31 18.83
N ILE A 9 -5.65 12.45 17.81
CA ILE A 9 -6.48 13.63 17.59
C ILE A 9 -7.98 13.34 17.69
N ASP A 10 -8.33 12.11 18.09
CA ASP A 10 -9.74 11.68 18.20
C ASP A 10 -10.54 12.62 19.09
N ASP A 11 -10.04 12.92 20.29
CA ASP A 11 -10.72 13.76 21.27
C ASP A 11 -10.88 15.18 20.74
N GLU A 12 -9.86 15.76 20.12
CA GLU A 12 -9.93 17.10 19.54
C GLU A 12 -10.92 17.16 18.37
N LEU A 13 -10.95 16.15 17.52
CA LEU A 13 -11.92 16.10 16.42
C LEU A 13 -13.36 15.97 16.93
N LEU A 14 -13.58 15.26 18.03
CA LEU A 14 -14.90 15.13 18.64
C LEU A 14 -15.38 16.43 19.30
N THR A 15 -14.48 17.30 19.74
CA THR A 15 -14.81 18.61 20.34
C THR A 15 -15.12 19.69 19.30
N LEU A 16 -14.83 19.48 18.02
CA LEU A 16 -15.12 20.45 16.98
C LEU A 16 -16.60 20.75 16.84
N ALA A 17 -16.93 22.01 16.64
CA ALA A 17 -18.30 22.42 16.38
C ALA A 17 -18.86 21.73 15.12
N PRO A 18 -20.17 21.42 15.05
CA PRO A 18 -20.76 20.73 13.90
C PRO A 18 -20.45 21.39 12.56
N ARG A 19 -20.47 22.72 12.49
CA ARG A 19 -20.14 23.51 11.29
C ARG A 19 -18.70 23.29 10.81
N ASP A 20 -17.76 23.07 11.73
CA ASP A 20 -16.35 22.88 11.38
C ASP A 20 -16.09 21.43 10.97
N ARG A 21 -16.82 20.46 11.55
CA ARG A 21 -16.78 19.06 11.11
C ARG A 21 -17.20 18.88 9.66
N THR A 22 -18.20 19.61 9.17
CA THR A 22 -18.63 19.53 7.75
C THR A 22 -17.58 20.00 6.78
N ARG A 23 -16.59 20.77 7.24
CA ARG A 23 -15.44 21.24 6.43
C ARG A 23 -14.28 20.26 6.41
N LEU A 24 -14.24 19.29 7.32
CA LEU A 24 -13.20 18.29 7.40
C LEU A 24 -13.35 17.22 6.32
N ARG A 25 -12.24 16.75 5.83
CA ARG A 25 -12.13 15.60 4.93
C ARG A 25 -10.96 14.75 5.37
N ILE A 26 -11.24 13.51 5.70
CA ILE A 26 -10.22 12.56 6.14
C ILE A 26 -9.88 11.63 4.98
N PHE A 27 -8.59 11.57 4.66
CA PHE A 27 -8.02 10.61 3.73
C PHE A 27 -7.29 9.54 4.52
N SER A 28 -7.75 8.32 4.45
CA SER A 28 -7.20 7.21 5.22
C SER A 28 -7.13 5.93 4.41
N SER A 29 -6.35 4.97 4.91
CA SER A 29 -6.28 3.65 4.29
C SER A 29 -7.59 2.88 4.49
N PRO A 30 -7.97 1.99 3.56
CA PRO A 30 -9.15 1.13 3.72
C PRO A 30 -9.11 0.27 4.99
N ALA A 31 -7.92 -0.11 5.43
CA ALA A 31 -7.74 -0.89 6.67
C ALA A 31 -8.17 -0.11 7.92
N TRP A 32 -7.84 1.20 7.99
CA TRP A 32 -8.27 2.05 9.09
C TRP A 32 -9.79 2.30 9.04
N LEU A 33 -10.34 2.54 7.85
CA LEU A 33 -11.77 2.81 7.70
C LEU A 33 -12.65 1.67 8.28
N ARG A 34 -12.18 0.43 8.22
CA ARG A 34 -12.88 -0.72 8.81
C ARG A 34 -12.92 -0.72 10.34
N GLN A 35 -12.04 0.03 10.98
CA GLN A 35 -11.89 0.10 12.45
C GLN A 35 -12.23 1.48 13.01
N ALA A 36 -12.55 2.43 12.13
CA ALA A 36 -12.81 3.81 12.51
C ALA A 36 -14.10 3.92 13.37
N PRO A 37 -14.09 4.77 14.41
CA PRO A 37 -15.31 5.14 15.11
C PRO A 37 -16.37 5.69 14.15
N ALA A 38 -17.65 5.44 14.43
CA ALA A 38 -18.77 5.81 13.56
C ALA A 38 -18.80 7.31 13.23
N ASP A 39 -18.42 8.15 14.19
CA ASP A 39 -18.38 9.61 14.03
C ASP A 39 -17.36 10.05 12.98
N PHE A 40 -16.22 9.34 12.86
CA PHE A 40 -15.20 9.62 11.85
C PHE A 40 -15.53 9.05 10.49
N THR A 41 -16.26 7.95 10.43
CA THR A 41 -16.63 7.30 9.17
C THR A 41 -17.36 8.27 8.23
N ARG A 42 -18.13 9.18 8.77
CA ARG A 42 -18.82 10.22 7.99
C ARG A 42 -17.89 11.24 7.37
N LEU A 43 -16.74 11.53 8.00
CA LEU A 43 -15.76 12.51 7.56
C LEU A 43 -14.74 11.92 6.57
N VAL A 44 -14.64 10.59 6.51
CA VAL A 44 -13.71 9.90 5.61
C VAL A 44 -14.25 9.87 4.20
N LEU A 45 -13.44 10.28 3.24
CA LEU A 45 -13.76 10.12 1.83
C LEU A 45 -13.58 8.65 1.41
N PRO A 46 -14.51 8.09 0.62
CA PRO A 46 -14.62 6.64 0.36
C PRO A 46 -13.62 6.14 -0.68
N TYR A 47 -12.34 6.42 -0.44
CA TYR A 47 -11.25 5.83 -1.20
C TYR A 47 -10.93 4.42 -0.72
N ASP A 48 -10.70 3.51 -1.65
CA ASP A 48 -10.36 2.11 -1.40
C ASP A 48 -9.26 1.60 -2.35
N GLU A 49 -9.07 0.29 -2.37
CA GLU A 49 -8.04 -0.39 -3.16
C GLU A 49 -8.15 -0.12 -4.68
N ARG A 50 -9.29 0.38 -5.17
CA ARG A 50 -9.49 0.75 -6.58
C ARG A 50 -8.64 1.94 -7.01
N LEU A 51 -8.14 2.75 -6.06
CA LEU A 51 -7.16 3.80 -6.34
C LEU A 51 -5.89 3.24 -7.00
N GLU A 52 -5.53 1.99 -6.70
CA GLU A 52 -4.36 1.32 -7.30
C GLU A 52 -4.52 1.03 -8.81
N SER A 53 -5.73 1.16 -9.35
CA SER A 53 -6.01 1.02 -10.79
C SER A 53 -6.00 2.35 -11.53
N THR A 54 -5.70 3.44 -10.84
CA THR A 54 -5.54 4.78 -11.41
C THR A 54 -4.06 5.12 -11.66
N SER A 55 -3.80 6.28 -12.25
CA SER A 55 -2.44 6.84 -12.37
C SER A 55 -1.80 7.17 -11.00
N PHE A 56 -2.55 7.08 -9.91
CA PHE A 56 -2.10 7.29 -8.53
C PHE A 56 -1.78 5.99 -7.79
N ALA A 57 -1.51 4.89 -8.50
CA ALA A 57 -1.01 3.65 -7.90
C ALA A 57 0.30 3.87 -7.14
N GLY A 58 0.52 3.15 -6.03
CA GLY A 58 1.73 3.32 -5.22
C GLY A 58 1.80 2.42 -4.00
N THR A 59 2.45 2.87 -2.92
CA THR A 59 2.62 2.07 -1.71
C THR A 59 1.45 2.26 -0.73
N ARG A 60 1.31 1.32 0.23
CA ARG A 60 0.27 1.43 1.26
C ARG A 60 0.50 2.61 2.21
N ASN A 61 1.76 2.97 2.45
CA ASN A 61 2.11 4.01 3.41
C ASN A 61 1.74 5.41 2.90
N ASP A 62 1.78 5.63 1.59
CA ASP A 62 1.44 6.90 0.95
C ASP A 62 0.01 6.95 0.39
N PHE A 63 -0.82 5.95 0.71
CA PHE A 63 -2.21 5.88 0.24
C PHE A 63 -3.02 7.16 0.54
N PRO A 64 -3.00 7.74 1.76
CA PRO A 64 -3.74 8.95 2.05
C PRO A 64 -3.31 10.15 1.20
N GLN A 65 -2.01 10.31 0.97
CA GLN A 65 -1.45 11.39 0.16
C GLN A 65 -1.86 11.24 -1.32
N ARG A 66 -1.85 10.00 -1.84
CA ARG A 66 -2.28 9.70 -3.20
C ARG A 66 -3.78 9.92 -3.40
N ALA A 67 -4.58 9.54 -2.42
CA ALA A 67 -6.02 9.80 -2.40
C ALA A 67 -6.30 11.32 -2.39
N LEU A 68 -5.59 12.09 -1.57
CA LEU A 68 -5.68 13.54 -1.54
C LEU A 68 -5.28 14.14 -2.89
N ARG A 69 -4.18 13.71 -3.48
CA ARG A 69 -3.74 14.19 -4.80
C ARG A 69 -4.79 13.89 -5.89
N HIS A 70 -5.31 12.68 -5.94
CA HIS A 70 -6.38 12.32 -6.88
C HIS A 70 -7.61 13.20 -6.68
N PHE A 71 -7.99 13.48 -5.43
CA PHE A 71 -9.12 14.33 -5.07
C PHE A 71 -8.95 15.77 -5.55
N VAL A 72 -7.76 16.33 -5.40
CA VAL A 72 -7.46 17.71 -5.77
C VAL A 72 -7.13 17.84 -7.26
N GLU A 73 -6.22 17.00 -7.76
CA GLU A 73 -5.65 17.15 -9.10
C GLU A 73 -6.59 16.61 -10.20
N THR A 74 -7.26 15.49 -9.93
CA THR A 74 -8.12 14.82 -10.94
C THR A 74 -9.59 15.17 -10.79
N LEU A 75 -10.12 15.06 -9.56
CA LEU A 75 -11.55 15.32 -9.34
C LEU A 75 -11.88 16.79 -9.14
N GLN A 76 -10.88 17.62 -8.81
CA GLN A 76 -11.05 19.04 -8.50
C GLN A 76 -12.16 19.30 -7.46
N ALA A 77 -12.37 18.35 -6.55
CA ALA A 77 -13.50 18.30 -5.64
C ALA A 77 -13.24 19.01 -4.29
N HIS A 78 -12.13 19.75 -4.17
CA HIS A 78 -11.72 20.42 -2.93
C HIS A 78 -12.64 21.58 -2.52
N THR A 79 -13.43 22.12 -3.45
CA THR A 79 -14.41 23.20 -3.22
C THR A 79 -15.80 22.66 -2.86
N LEU A 80 -16.06 21.37 -3.06
CA LEU A 80 -17.38 20.76 -2.83
C LEU A 80 -17.67 20.58 -1.34
N GLY A 81 -18.95 20.52 -0.98
CA GLY A 81 -19.39 20.05 0.33
C GLY A 81 -18.97 18.59 0.58
N LEU A 82 -19.00 18.16 1.85
CA LEU A 82 -18.54 16.80 2.20
C LEU A 82 -19.35 15.71 1.50
N ASP A 83 -20.68 15.84 1.48
CA ASP A 83 -21.57 14.83 0.88
C ASP A 83 -21.41 14.79 -0.66
N GLU A 84 -21.31 15.95 -1.32
CA GLU A 84 -21.02 16.04 -2.75
C GLU A 84 -19.66 15.45 -3.08
N ALA A 85 -18.63 15.75 -2.29
CA ALA A 85 -17.30 15.18 -2.43
C ALA A 85 -17.31 13.64 -2.32
N ARG A 86 -18.09 13.09 -1.38
CA ARG A 86 -18.27 11.64 -1.23
C ARG A 86 -18.93 11.01 -2.46
N VAL A 87 -19.94 11.65 -3.02
CA VAL A 87 -20.61 11.19 -4.25
C VAL A 87 -19.62 11.16 -5.42
N VAL A 88 -18.85 12.23 -5.61
CA VAL A 88 -17.85 12.33 -6.69
C VAL A 88 -16.76 11.27 -6.54
N VAL A 89 -16.24 11.06 -5.33
CA VAL A 89 -15.23 10.03 -5.08
C VAL A 89 -15.80 8.63 -5.33
N ASN A 90 -17.01 8.33 -4.84
CA ASN A 90 -17.66 7.04 -5.09
C ASN A 90 -17.85 6.79 -6.58
N ALA A 91 -18.32 7.79 -7.32
CA ALA A 91 -18.50 7.70 -8.78
C ALA A 91 -17.16 7.47 -9.52
N ALA A 92 -16.08 8.11 -9.06
CA ALA A 92 -14.76 7.90 -9.63
C ALA A 92 -14.21 6.50 -9.33
N MET A 93 -14.34 6.03 -8.09
CA MET A 93 -13.88 4.70 -7.68
C MET A 93 -14.72 3.58 -8.33
N SER A 94 -16.03 3.76 -8.52
CA SER A 94 -16.89 2.75 -9.17
C SER A 94 -16.54 2.47 -10.64
N LYS A 95 -15.85 3.39 -11.30
CA LYS A 95 -15.33 3.20 -12.65
C LYS A 95 -14.04 2.36 -12.69
N GLN A 96 -13.44 2.11 -11.56
CA GLN A 96 -12.19 1.38 -11.43
C GLN A 96 -12.43 -0.07 -10.98
N VAL A 97 -11.59 -0.98 -11.44
CA VAL A 97 -11.61 -2.38 -11.02
C VAL A 97 -10.58 -2.56 -9.90
N VAL A 98 -10.92 -3.35 -8.88
CA VAL A 98 -9.95 -3.71 -7.84
C VAL A 98 -8.83 -4.54 -8.50
N ARG A 99 -7.59 -4.03 -8.42
CA ARG A 99 -6.43 -4.77 -8.91
C ARG A 99 -6.15 -5.95 -7.98
N THR A 100 -6.47 -7.15 -8.43
CA THR A 100 -6.13 -8.36 -7.70
C THR A 100 -4.63 -8.60 -7.83
N LEU A 101 -3.89 -8.45 -6.75
CA LEU A 101 -2.49 -8.86 -6.72
C LEU A 101 -2.44 -10.39 -6.62
N PRO A 102 -1.58 -11.06 -7.40
CA PRO A 102 -1.43 -12.50 -7.29
C PRO A 102 -1.00 -12.88 -5.88
N GLU A 103 -1.59 -13.96 -5.36
CA GLU A 103 -1.26 -14.46 -4.05
C GLU A 103 0.17 -15.02 -4.05
N ARG A 104 1.01 -14.48 -3.15
CA ARG A 104 2.38 -14.95 -2.99
C ARG A 104 2.43 -16.09 -1.98
N GLN A 105 3.02 -17.20 -2.36
CA GLN A 105 3.19 -18.38 -1.51
C GLN A 105 4.31 -18.19 -0.49
N LYS A 106 4.07 -18.68 0.73
CA LYS A 106 5.12 -18.81 1.73
C LYS A 106 6.03 -19.99 1.34
N ARG A 107 7.34 -19.78 1.39
CA ARG A 107 8.36 -20.80 1.17
C ARG A 107 9.33 -20.84 2.34
N SER A 108 9.92 -22.02 2.59
CA SER A 108 11.01 -22.19 3.58
C SER A 108 12.27 -21.46 3.13
N ASP A 109 13.25 -21.32 4.02
CA ASP A 109 14.54 -20.72 3.68
C ASP A 109 15.31 -21.57 2.68
N ASP A 110 15.25 -22.91 2.82
CA ASP A 110 15.91 -23.84 1.91
C ASP A 110 15.31 -23.78 0.50
N GLU A 111 13.98 -23.70 0.39
CA GLU A 111 13.30 -23.52 -0.90
C GLU A 111 13.70 -22.20 -1.55
N ILE A 112 13.76 -21.11 -0.78
CA ILE A 112 14.18 -19.81 -1.30
C ILE A 112 15.64 -19.84 -1.72
N GLN A 113 16.52 -20.46 -0.96
CA GLN A 113 17.93 -20.63 -1.35
C GLN A 113 18.07 -21.46 -2.62
N ALA A 114 17.31 -22.54 -2.78
CA ALA A 114 17.30 -23.33 -4.01
C ALA A 114 16.86 -22.48 -5.22
N LEU A 115 15.83 -21.67 -5.08
CA LEU A 115 15.38 -20.73 -6.12
C LEU A 115 16.44 -19.66 -6.43
N LEU A 116 17.08 -19.10 -5.40
CA LEU A 116 18.16 -18.14 -5.59
C LEU A 116 19.34 -18.76 -6.36
N ARG A 117 19.71 -19.99 -6.02
CA ARG A 117 20.77 -20.73 -6.70
C ARG A 117 20.46 -20.95 -8.17
N LEU A 118 19.22 -21.36 -8.49
CA LEU A 118 18.74 -21.58 -9.85
C LEU A 118 18.80 -20.31 -10.71
N HIS A 119 18.41 -19.18 -10.15
CA HIS A 119 18.32 -17.90 -10.87
C HIS A 119 19.56 -17.02 -10.75
N TRP A 120 20.60 -17.47 -10.02
CA TRP A 120 21.77 -16.64 -9.68
C TRP A 120 22.52 -16.12 -10.90
N LEU A 121 22.91 -17.02 -11.78
CA LEU A 121 23.72 -16.68 -12.96
C LEU A 121 22.95 -15.79 -13.94
N ALA A 122 21.71 -16.11 -14.22
CA ALA A 122 20.87 -15.34 -15.13
C ALA A 122 20.62 -13.90 -14.63
N ASN A 123 20.75 -13.67 -13.33
CA ASN A 123 20.57 -12.36 -12.71
C ASN A 123 21.90 -11.75 -12.22
N GLU A 124 23.04 -12.31 -12.61
CA GLU A 124 24.38 -11.83 -12.25
C GLU A 124 24.60 -11.68 -10.74
N GLY A 125 23.89 -12.45 -9.92
CA GLY A 125 23.90 -12.33 -8.46
C GLY A 125 23.32 -11.03 -7.91
N SER A 126 22.65 -10.23 -8.72
CA SER A 126 22.06 -8.93 -8.30
C SER A 126 20.92 -9.14 -7.33
N SER A 127 21.05 -8.57 -6.12
CA SER A 127 20.03 -8.69 -5.06
C SER A 127 18.68 -8.09 -5.49
N SER A 128 18.66 -6.98 -6.19
CA SER A 128 17.42 -6.32 -6.63
C SER A 128 16.70 -7.12 -7.72
N ARG A 129 17.46 -7.67 -8.70
CA ARG A 129 16.89 -8.52 -9.75
C ARG A 129 16.35 -9.83 -9.18
N LEU A 130 17.12 -10.50 -8.32
CA LEU A 130 16.72 -11.76 -7.67
C LEU A 130 15.49 -11.58 -6.76
N LEU A 131 15.41 -10.48 -6.02
CA LEU A 131 14.22 -10.18 -5.21
C LEU A 131 12.97 -9.97 -6.10
N ARG A 132 13.12 -9.32 -7.24
CA ARG A 132 12.05 -9.15 -8.22
C ARG A 132 11.60 -10.49 -8.79
N VAL A 133 12.53 -11.33 -9.25
CA VAL A 133 12.23 -12.69 -9.74
C VAL A 133 11.45 -13.48 -8.68
N LEU A 134 11.92 -13.52 -7.43
CA LEU A 134 11.21 -14.23 -6.37
C LEU A 134 9.78 -13.71 -6.15
N ARG A 135 9.59 -12.39 -6.13
CA ARG A 135 8.30 -11.79 -5.77
C ARG A 135 7.31 -11.73 -6.91
N ASP A 136 7.78 -11.41 -8.10
CA ASP A 136 6.92 -11.03 -9.23
C ASP A 136 6.77 -12.18 -10.24
N ASP A 137 7.83 -12.95 -10.48
CA ASP A 137 7.80 -14.06 -11.44
C ASP A 137 7.42 -15.38 -10.75
N LEU A 138 8.02 -15.65 -9.57
CA LEU A 138 7.81 -16.89 -8.82
C LEU A 138 6.75 -16.78 -7.72
N LEU A 139 6.21 -15.60 -7.51
CA LEU A 139 5.17 -15.31 -6.52
C LEU A 139 5.50 -15.81 -5.11
N VAL A 140 6.76 -15.64 -4.68
CA VAL A 140 7.22 -16.02 -3.35
C VAL A 140 7.02 -14.86 -2.39
N LYS A 141 6.39 -15.14 -1.23
CA LYS A 141 6.27 -14.20 -0.12
C LYS A 141 7.57 -14.19 0.66
N CYS A 142 8.40 -13.17 0.44
CA CYS A 142 9.66 -13.00 1.16
C CYS A 142 9.82 -11.55 1.62
N GLU A 143 10.04 -11.35 2.92
CA GLU A 143 10.36 -10.03 3.48
C GLU A 143 11.76 -9.61 3.07
N GLN A 144 11.97 -8.29 2.95
CA GLN A 144 13.24 -7.76 2.46
C GLN A 144 14.42 -8.07 3.39
N SER A 145 14.20 -8.03 4.71
CA SER A 145 15.19 -8.40 5.73
C SER A 145 15.59 -9.87 5.62
N ARG A 146 14.61 -10.77 5.56
CA ARG A 146 14.79 -12.20 5.36
C ARG A 146 15.53 -12.50 4.07
N PHE A 147 15.07 -11.92 2.95
CA PHE A 147 15.73 -12.05 1.67
C PHE A 147 17.21 -11.62 1.72
N LYS A 148 17.50 -10.47 2.35
CA LYS A 148 18.86 -9.94 2.46
C LYS A 148 19.81 -10.92 3.18
N GLY A 149 19.32 -11.62 4.21
CA GLY A 149 20.08 -12.67 4.90
C GLY A 149 20.41 -13.84 3.98
N LEU A 150 19.38 -14.41 3.33
CA LEU A 150 19.52 -15.55 2.41
C LEU A 150 20.40 -15.22 1.19
N TRP A 151 20.23 -14.03 0.62
CA TRP A 151 21.08 -13.58 -0.49
C TRP A 151 22.56 -13.44 -0.12
N ARG A 152 22.85 -12.91 1.09
CA ARG A 152 24.24 -12.81 1.59
C ARG A 152 24.88 -14.19 1.75
N SER A 153 24.18 -15.11 2.38
CA SER A 153 24.64 -16.50 2.54
C SER A 153 24.95 -17.13 1.17
N MET A 154 24.05 -16.99 0.21
CA MET A 154 24.24 -17.48 -1.16
C MET A 154 25.42 -16.83 -1.87
N ARG A 155 25.58 -15.52 -1.73
CA ARG A 155 26.70 -14.79 -2.33
C ARG A 155 28.05 -15.30 -1.82
N ASP A 156 28.14 -15.59 -0.52
CA ASP A 156 29.39 -16.03 0.10
C ASP A 156 29.69 -17.49 -0.30
N GLU A 157 28.68 -18.35 -0.43
CA GLU A 157 28.80 -19.70 -1.01
C GLU A 157 29.32 -19.66 -2.46
N MET A 158 28.74 -18.80 -3.28
CA MET A 158 29.13 -18.67 -4.70
C MET A 158 30.54 -18.11 -4.89
N LYS A 159 31.07 -17.35 -3.94
CA LYS A 159 32.46 -16.90 -3.94
C LYS A 159 33.41 -18.03 -3.57
N SER A 160 33.06 -18.82 -2.56
CA SER A 160 33.88 -19.97 -2.11
C SER A 160 33.99 -21.07 -3.17
N ASN A 161 32.94 -21.28 -3.97
CA ASN A 161 32.94 -22.29 -5.04
C ASN A 161 33.67 -21.86 -6.32
N ARG A 162 34.21 -20.62 -6.39
CA ARG A 162 35.01 -20.12 -7.54
C ARG A 162 36.51 -20.16 -7.29
N LEU A 163 36.96 -20.57 -6.10
CA LEU A 163 38.35 -20.79 -5.72
C LEU A 163 38.70 -22.27 -5.83
#